data_290507a689c21ac1aa200f5dc0fda677
#
_entry.id   290507a689c21ac1aa200f5dc0fda677
#
_cell.length_a   1.000
_cell.length_b   1.000
_cell.length_c   1.000
_cell.angle_alpha   90.00
_cell.angle_beta   90.00
_cell.angle_gamma   90.00
#
_symmetry.space_group_name_H-M   'P 1'
#
loop_
_entity.id
_entity.type
_entity.pdbx_description
1 polymer ?
#
loop_
_entity_poly.entity_id
_entity_poly.type
_entity_poly.pdbx_seq_one_letter_code
_entity_poly.pdbx_strand_id
1 'polypeptide(L)'
;MYETLIIGGKTCRLFGSEAPACLLVQPSARHENATLEAEAAQIAALSPIPFALATIELEDWIIDLMPWPDGNISRDPEAGKHGQETLQYLLLSLIPEMHKNFGPLPVILGGYSLGGLFGLWASTQTDSFMAIAAASPSVWIHGWLPYARKHVTLADQIYLSLGEQEEHVKNQAIARVGDNLRAYHVLLQEQLGLERCALVWEQGNHFTDNEGRLARAFAWCMISTGTRAL
;
A
#
# COMPACT_ATOMS: atom_id res chain seq x y z
N MET A 1 10.17 -17.32 8.22
CA MET A 1 9.53 -18.17 7.18
C MET A 1 9.71 -17.51 5.83
N TYR A 2 10.01 -18.26 4.79
CA TYR A 2 9.96 -17.81 3.39
C TYR A 2 9.37 -18.93 2.53
N GLU A 3 8.38 -18.62 1.75
CA GLU A 3 7.72 -19.60 0.88
C GLU A 3 7.22 -18.93 -0.41
N THR A 4 7.24 -19.65 -1.52
CA THR A 4 6.62 -19.22 -2.78
C THR A 4 5.42 -20.13 -3.07
N LEU A 5 4.27 -19.51 -3.27
CA LEU A 5 2.98 -20.16 -3.48
C LEU A 5 2.37 -19.73 -4.80
N ILE A 6 1.51 -20.56 -5.36
CA ILE A 6 0.61 -20.16 -6.46
C ILE A 6 -0.81 -20.13 -5.91
N ILE A 7 -1.39 -18.94 -5.83
CA ILE A 7 -2.73 -18.71 -5.29
C ILE A 7 -3.57 -18.06 -6.40
N GLY A 8 -4.68 -18.69 -6.78
CA GLY A 8 -5.56 -18.18 -7.83
C GLY A 8 -4.84 -17.87 -9.15
N GLY A 9 -3.77 -18.62 -9.46
CA GLY A 9 -2.98 -18.46 -10.69
C GLY A 9 -1.87 -17.40 -10.60
N LYS A 10 -1.76 -16.62 -9.52
CA LYS A 10 -0.68 -15.62 -9.33
C LYS A 10 0.42 -16.16 -8.42
N THR A 11 1.67 -15.76 -8.68
CA THR A 11 2.80 -16.05 -7.81
C THR A 11 2.74 -15.15 -6.58
N CYS A 12 2.74 -15.79 -5.40
CA CYS A 12 2.75 -15.13 -4.10
C CYS A 12 4.03 -15.53 -3.34
N ARG A 13 4.61 -14.60 -2.59
CA ARG A 13 5.71 -14.88 -1.69
C ARG A 13 5.30 -14.53 -0.28
N LEU A 14 5.61 -15.42 0.63
CA LEU A 14 5.24 -15.32 2.04
C LEU A 14 6.50 -15.22 2.90
N PHE A 15 6.56 -14.17 3.72
CA PHE A 15 7.67 -13.91 4.65
C PHE A 15 7.13 -13.73 6.07
N GLY A 16 7.98 -13.88 7.07
CA GLY A 16 7.68 -13.51 8.46
C GLY A 16 7.45 -14.68 9.40
N SER A 17 6.51 -14.54 10.33
CA SER A 17 6.25 -15.48 11.42
C SER A 17 5.35 -16.64 11.00
N GLU A 18 5.50 -17.80 11.64
CA GLU A 18 4.56 -18.92 11.54
C GLU A 18 3.30 -18.72 12.43
N ALA A 19 3.39 -17.82 13.41
CA ALA A 19 2.27 -17.42 14.24
C ALA A 19 2.12 -15.88 14.21
N PRO A 20 1.65 -15.32 13.09
CA PRO A 20 1.50 -13.88 12.93
C PRO A 20 0.31 -13.33 13.73
N ALA A 21 0.44 -12.07 14.16
CA ALA A 21 -0.66 -11.31 14.76
C ALA A 21 -1.40 -10.43 13.73
N CYS A 22 -0.81 -10.21 12.56
CA CYS A 22 -1.42 -9.48 11.45
C CYS A 22 -0.90 -10.00 10.10
N LEU A 23 -1.67 -9.75 9.05
CA LEU A 23 -1.34 -10.02 7.66
C LEU A 23 -1.00 -8.71 6.95
N LEU A 24 0.22 -8.60 6.45
CA LEU A 24 0.64 -7.53 5.55
C LEU A 24 0.46 -8.03 4.12
N VAL A 25 -0.17 -7.23 3.27
CA VAL A 25 -0.39 -7.56 1.86
C VAL A 25 0.25 -6.48 0.99
N GLN A 26 0.99 -6.90 -0.03
CA GLN A 26 1.73 -5.99 -0.91
C GLN A 26 1.72 -6.45 -2.35
N PRO A 27 1.22 -5.63 -3.29
CA PRO A 27 1.54 -5.81 -4.70
C PRO A 27 3.03 -5.60 -4.94
N SER A 28 3.68 -6.44 -5.73
CA SER A 28 5.09 -6.33 -6.10
C SER A 28 5.30 -6.50 -7.59
N ALA A 29 6.24 -5.76 -8.15
CA ALA A 29 6.71 -5.98 -9.50
C ALA A 29 7.79 -7.08 -9.50
N ARG A 30 7.93 -7.80 -10.62
CA ARG A 30 8.90 -8.90 -10.73
C ARG A 30 10.34 -8.50 -10.38
N HIS A 31 10.75 -7.27 -10.70
CA HIS A 31 12.10 -6.79 -10.42
C HIS A 31 12.34 -6.50 -8.93
N GLU A 32 11.29 -6.33 -8.12
CA GLU A 32 11.38 -6.10 -6.68
C GLU A 32 11.58 -7.39 -5.88
N ASN A 33 11.41 -8.56 -6.50
CA ASN A 33 11.52 -9.84 -5.81
C ASN A 33 12.85 -10.07 -5.07
N ALA A 34 13.94 -9.47 -5.54
CA ALA A 34 15.25 -9.59 -4.92
C ALA A 34 15.38 -8.79 -3.60
N THR A 35 14.51 -7.81 -3.36
CA THR A 35 14.57 -6.92 -2.20
C THR A 35 13.51 -7.24 -1.13
N LEU A 36 12.50 -8.05 -1.44
CA LEU A 36 11.39 -8.38 -0.55
C LEU A 36 11.85 -9.05 0.77
N GLU A 37 12.87 -9.89 0.73
CA GLU A 37 13.41 -10.51 1.96
C GLU A 37 14.07 -9.47 2.87
N ALA A 38 14.80 -8.52 2.28
CA ALA A 38 15.42 -7.42 3.01
C ALA A 38 14.35 -6.47 3.59
N GLU A 39 13.29 -6.21 2.84
CA GLU A 39 12.14 -5.42 3.31
C GLU A 39 11.46 -6.10 4.51
N ALA A 40 11.16 -7.40 4.41
CA ALA A 40 10.58 -8.16 5.51
C ALA A 40 11.48 -8.15 6.77
N ALA A 41 12.81 -8.23 6.59
CA ALA A 41 13.77 -8.11 7.70
C ALA A 41 13.76 -6.71 8.32
N GLN A 42 13.62 -5.65 7.52
CA GLN A 42 13.49 -4.27 8.01
C GLN A 42 12.19 -4.07 8.79
N ILE A 43 11.05 -4.61 8.31
CA ILE A 43 9.78 -4.57 9.04
C ILE A 43 9.94 -5.24 10.41
N ALA A 44 10.57 -6.43 10.45
CA ALA A 44 10.81 -7.16 11.70
C ALA A 44 11.74 -6.41 12.67
N ALA A 45 12.68 -5.63 12.16
CA ALA A 45 13.57 -4.80 12.99
C ALA A 45 12.87 -3.55 13.56
N LEU A 46 11.83 -3.05 12.87
CA LEU A 46 11.10 -1.84 13.25
C LEU A 46 9.88 -2.10 14.16
N SER A 47 9.36 -3.32 14.16
CA SER A 47 8.18 -3.68 14.94
C SER A 47 8.37 -5.01 15.67
N PRO A 48 8.06 -5.10 17.00
CA PRO A 48 8.08 -6.35 17.73
C PRO A 48 6.87 -7.25 17.46
N ILE A 49 5.86 -6.76 16.72
CA ILE A 49 4.63 -7.49 16.42
C ILE A 49 4.91 -8.54 15.36
N PRO A 50 4.64 -9.84 15.61
CA PRO A 50 4.82 -10.87 14.61
C PRO A 50 3.82 -10.69 13.46
N PHE A 51 4.29 -10.82 12.23
CA PHE A 51 3.49 -10.63 11.02
C PHE A 51 3.74 -11.73 9.98
N ALA A 52 2.80 -11.90 9.06
CA ALA A 52 3.01 -12.55 7.79
C ALA A 52 2.91 -11.49 6.69
N LEU A 53 3.93 -11.36 5.84
CA LEU A 53 3.92 -10.51 4.65
C LEU A 53 3.65 -11.40 3.43
N ALA A 54 2.50 -11.22 2.80
CA ALA A 54 2.12 -11.87 1.56
C ALA A 54 2.24 -10.88 0.39
N THR A 55 3.19 -11.12 -0.50
CA THR A 55 3.34 -10.30 -1.72
C THR A 55 2.72 -11.02 -2.93
N ILE A 56 2.15 -10.26 -3.84
CA ILE A 56 1.65 -10.77 -5.13
C ILE A 56 2.49 -10.20 -6.27
N GLU A 57 3.01 -11.08 -7.14
CA GLU A 57 3.69 -10.66 -8.35
C GLU A 57 2.67 -10.24 -9.40
N LEU A 58 2.72 -8.99 -9.84
CA LEU A 58 1.88 -8.45 -10.90
C LEU A 58 2.53 -8.63 -12.27
N GLU A 59 1.71 -8.83 -13.29
CA GLU A 59 2.17 -8.93 -14.67
C GLU A 59 2.51 -7.56 -15.25
N ASP A 60 1.64 -6.59 -15.04
CA ASP A 60 1.83 -5.19 -15.44
C ASP A 60 1.46 -4.24 -14.31
N TRP A 61 2.45 -3.53 -13.79
CA TRP A 61 2.31 -2.61 -12.66
C TRP A 61 1.30 -1.49 -12.89
N ILE A 62 1.25 -0.97 -14.13
CA ILE A 62 0.36 0.14 -14.47
C ILE A 62 -1.05 -0.38 -14.72
N ILE A 63 -1.20 -1.43 -15.53
CA ILE A 63 -2.50 -1.99 -15.89
C ILE A 63 -3.20 -2.53 -14.65
N ASP A 64 -2.49 -3.28 -13.81
CA ASP A 64 -3.05 -4.00 -12.66
C ASP A 64 -3.39 -3.10 -11.47
N LEU A 65 -2.78 -1.90 -11.35
CA LEU A 65 -2.94 -1.06 -10.15
C LEU A 65 -3.66 0.26 -10.36
N MET A 66 -3.68 0.81 -11.58
CA MET A 66 -4.36 2.10 -11.79
C MET A 66 -5.87 1.97 -11.55
N PRO A 67 -6.46 2.84 -10.70
CA PRO A 67 -7.90 2.80 -10.42
C PRO A 67 -8.77 3.33 -11.57
N TRP A 68 -8.20 4.17 -12.45
CA TRP A 68 -8.83 4.70 -13.66
C TRP A 68 -7.76 5.16 -14.67
N PRO A 69 -8.11 5.35 -15.97
CA PRO A 69 -7.16 5.80 -16.97
C PRO A 69 -6.61 7.20 -16.70
N ASP A 70 -5.30 7.38 -16.88
CA ASP A 70 -4.63 8.69 -16.90
C ASP A 70 -3.53 8.69 -17.97
N GLY A 71 -3.75 9.48 -19.02
CA GLY A 71 -2.79 9.62 -20.14
C GLY A 71 -1.45 10.25 -19.76
N ASN A 72 -1.28 10.80 -18.56
CA ASN A 72 0.02 11.26 -18.05
C ASN A 72 0.87 10.09 -17.55
N ILE A 73 0.26 8.95 -17.20
CA ILE A 73 0.94 7.74 -16.75
C ILE A 73 1.11 6.76 -17.91
N SER A 74 0.00 6.44 -18.60
CA SER A 74 0.01 5.49 -19.70
C SER A 74 -1.01 5.85 -20.77
N ARG A 75 -0.64 5.58 -22.04
CA ARG A 75 -1.54 5.63 -23.19
C ARG A 75 -2.09 4.27 -23.57
N ASP A 76 -1.74 3.22 -22.81
CA ASP A 76 -2.31 1.90 -23.01
C ASP A 76 -3.81 1.94 -22.73
N PRO A 77 -4.67 1.45 -23.65
CA PRO A 77 -6.13 1.44 -23.45
C PRO A 77 -6.59 0.53 -22.30
N GLU A 78 -5.75 -0.39 -21.83
CA GLU A 78 -6.05 -1.27 -20.70
C GLU A 78 -5.67 -0.64 -19.35
N ALA A 79 -4.80 0.38 -19.32
CA ALA A 79 -4.43 1.06 -18.09
C ALA A 79 -5.65 1.69 -17.40
N GLY A 80 -5.81 1.38 -16.11
CA GLY A 80 -6.94 1.86 -15.30
C GLY A 80 -8.24 1.03 -15.42
N LYS A 81 -8.17 -0.19 -15.97
CA LYS A 81 -9.31 -1.09 -16.06
C LYS A 81 -9.22 -2.30 -15.12
N HIS A 82 -8.01 -2.72 -14.73
CA HIS A 82 -7.77 -3.97 -14.01
C HIS A 82 -7.54 -3.79 -12.49
N GLY A 83 -7.48 -2.56 -11.97
CA GLY A 83 -7.34 -2.35 -10.53
C GLY A 83 -8.46 -3.03 -9.71
N GLN A 84 -9.69 -3.05 -10.24
CA GLN A 84 -10.81 -3.75 -9.60
C GLN A 84 -10.61 -5.27 -9.58
N GLU A 85 -10.03 -5.87 -10.62
CA GLU A 85 -9.72 -7.30 -10.70
C GLU A 85 -8.62 -7.66 -9.70
N THR A 86 -7.59 -6.81 -9.57
CA THR A 86 -6.55 -6.97 -8.56
C THR A 86 -7.12 -6.92 -7.15
N LEU A 87 -8.02 -5.97 -6.86
CA LEU A 87 -8.69 -5.90 -5.57
C LEU A 87 -9.53 -7.16 -5.31
N GLN A 88 -10.32 -7.60 -6.29
CA GLN A 88 -11.10 -8.84 -6.17
C GLN A 88 -10.22 -10.06 -5.91
N TYR A 89 -9.07 -10.17 -6.59
CA TYR A 89 -8.11 -11.24 -6.34
C TYR A 89 -7.61 -11.22 -4.88
N LEU A 90 -7.28 -10.06 -4.33
CA LEU A 90 -6.88 -9.95 -2.92
C LEU A 90 -7.99 -10.44 -1.98
N LEU A 91 -9.23 -10.00 -2.22
CA LEU A 91 -10.37 -10.30 -1.35
C LEU A 91 -10.90 -11.74 -1.47
N LEU A 92 -10.84 -12.33 -2.66
CA LEU A 92 -11.49 -13.61 -2.94
C LEU A 92 -10.51 -14.79 -3.04
N SER A 93 -9.21 -14.52 -3.16
CA SER A 93 -8.19 -15.56 -3.30
C SER A 93 -7.08 -15.46 -2.25
N LEU A 94 -6.33 -14.36 -2.21
CA LEU A 94 -5.14 -14.25 -1.36
C LEU A 94 -5.50 -14.22 0.12
N ILE A 95 -6.32 -13.27 0.56
CA ILE A 95 -6.68 -13.10 1.98
C ILE A 95 -7.38 -14.33 2.54
N PRO A 96 -8.37 -14.95 1.85
CA PRO A 96 -8.97 -16.19 2.32
C PRO A 96 -7.98 -17.35 2.48
N GLU A 97 -7.02 -17.51 1.56
CA GLU A 97 -6.00 -18.55 1.68
C GLU A 97 -5.06 -18.29 2.88
N MET A 98 -4.68 -17.03 3.11
CA MET A 98 -3.89 -16.67 4.29
C MET A 98 -4.68 -16.91 5.60
N HIS A 99 -5.96 -16.53 5.65
CA HIS A 99 -6.81 -16.80 6.81
C HIS A 99 -7.04 -18.30 7.06
N LYS A 100 -7.04 -19.13 6.03
CA LYS A 100 -7.09 -20.58 6.18
C LYS A 100 -5.81 -21.13 6.82
N ASN A 101 -4.66 -20.55 6.52
CA ASN A 101 -3.36 -20.99 7.03
C ASN A 101 -3.07 -20.47 8.45
N PHE A 102 -3.46 -19.23 8.77
CA PHE A 102 -3.10 -18.55 10.02
C PHE A 102 -4.28 -18.21 10.94
N GLY A 103 -5.50 -18.50 10.51
CA GLY A 103 -6.71 -17.98 11.16
C GLY A 103 -7.07 -16.56 10.72
N PRO A 104 -8.19 -16.01 11.19
CA PRO A 104 -8.60 -14.64 10.88
C PRO A 104 -7.61 -13.64 11.50
N LEU A 105 -6.98 -12.83 10.65
CA LEU A 105 -6.00 -11.81 11.03
C LEU A 105 -6.45 -10.43 10.54
N PRO A 106 -6.14 -9.36 11.27
CA PRO A 106 -6.25 -8.01 10.73
C PRO A 106 -5.31 -7.85 9.53
N VAL A 107 -5.82 -7.22 8.45
CA VAL A 107 -5.10 -7.07 7.19
C VAL A 107 -4.65 -5.64 7.00
N ILE A 108 -3.37 -5.44 6.70
CA ILE A 108 -2.77 -4.16 6.35
C ILE A 108 -2.34 -4.23 4.88
N LEU A 109 -2.94 -3.41 4.02
CA LEU A 109 -2.53 -3.30 2.63
C LEU A 109 -1.47 -2.22 2.48
N GLY A 110 -0.32 -2.57 1.92
CA GLY A 110 0.75 -1.61 1.68
C GLY A 110 1.18 -1.57 0.22
N GLY A 111 1.85 -0.48 -0.14
CA GLY A 111 2.42 -0.34 -1.45
C GLY A 111 3.21 0.94 -1.64
N TYR A 112 4.11 0.90 -2.61
CA TYR A 112 4.92 2.02 -3.06
C TYR A 112 4.36 2.62 -4.35
N SER A 113 4.43 3.93 -4.52
CA SER A 113 4.06 4.61 -5.78
C SER A 113 2.61 4.31 -6.22
N LEU A 114 2.41 3.65 -7.38
CA LEU A 114 1.08 3.18 -7.81
C LEU A 114 0.49 2.13 -6.86
N GLY A 115 1.32 1.30 -6.22
CA GLY A 115 0.86 0.38 -5.18
C GLY A 115 0.29 1.11 -3.97
N GLY A 116 0.91 2.23 -3.57
CA GLY A 116 0.38 3.11 -2.52
C GLY A 116 -0.93 3.77 -2.93
N LEU A 117 -1.03 4.28 -4.15
CA LEU A 117 -2.28 4.81 -4.71
C LEU A 117 -3.40 3.76 -4.75
N PHE A 118 -3.06 2.54 -5.21
CA PHE A 118 -3.99 1.41 -5.23
C PHE A 118 -4.52 1.10 -3.82
N GLY A 119 -3.66 1.05 -2.81
CA GLY A 119 -4.06 0.83 -1.42
C GLY A 119 -5.03 1.90 -0.92
N LEU A 120 -4.73 3.18 -1.18
CA LEU A 120 -5.60 4.29 -0.83
C LEU A 120 -6.97 4.21 -1.53
N TRP A 121 -6.98 3.86 -2.81
CA TRP A 121 -8.23 3.65 -3.55
C TRP A 121 -8.99 2.43 -3.04
N ALA A 122 -8.32 1.29 -2.83
CA ALA A 122 -8.92 0.06 -2.33
C ALA A 122 -9.60 0.26 -0.97
N SER A 123 -9.04 1.10 -0.10
CA SER A 123 -9.64 1.44 1.20
C SER A 123 -10.98 2.16 1.11
N THR A 124 -11.32 2.71 -0.05
CA THR A 124 -12.65 3.32 -0.29
C THR A 124 -13.66 2.34 -0.89
N GLN A 125 -13.23 1.13 -1.26
CA GLN A 125 -14.06 0.10 -1.90
C GLN A 125 -14.51 -0.98 -0.91
N THR A 126 -13.77 -1.21 0.17
CA THR A 126 -13.99 -2.29 1.13
C THR A 126 -13.42 -1.94 2.50
N ASP A 127 -14.02 -2.47 3.54
CA ASP A 127 -13.59 -2.42 4.94
C ASP A 127 -12.67 -3.59 5.35
N SER A 128 -12.25 -4.41 4.37
CA SER A 128 -11.40 -5.58 4.62
C SER A 128 -9.97 -5.23 5.05
N PHE A 129 -9.55 -4.00 4.86
CA PHE A 129 -8.22 -3.52 5.26
C PHE A 129 -8.32 -2.66 6.51
N MET A 130 -7.74 -3.14 7.61
CA MET A 130 -7.67 -2.38 8.86
C MET A 130 -6.83 -1.12 8.72
N ALA A 131 -5.72 -1.19 7.97
CA ALA A 131 -4.83 -0.06 7.75
C ALA A 131 -4.24 -0.06 6.33
N ILE A 132 -3.83 1.14 5.87
CA ILE A 132 -3.13 1.32 4.60
C ILE A 132 -1.74 1.92 4.86
N ALA A 133 -0.71 1.22 4.38
CA ALA A 133 0.69 1.65 4.39
C ALA A 133 1.07 2.19 3.01
N ALA A 134 0.84 3.48 2.75
CA ALA A 134 1.07 4.10 1.45
C ALA A 134 2.37 4.91 1.43
N ALA A 135 3.44 4.33 0.87
CA ALA A 135 4.73 4.99 0.71
C ALA A 135 4.84 5.66 -0.67
N SER A 136 5.15 6.94 -0.69
CA SER A 136 5.28 7.78 -1.91
C SER A 136 4.14 7.58 -2.93
N PRO A 137 2.85 7.59 -2.49
CA PRO A 137 1.74 7.21 -3.35
C PRO A 137 1.56 8.19 -4.52
N SER A 138 1.22 7.66 -5.70
CA SER A 138 1.02 8.44 -6.93
C SER A 138 -0.25 9.30 -6.91
N VAL A 139 -0.52 10.03 -5.83
CA VAL A 139 -1.72 10.88 -5.65
C VAL A 139 -1.75 12.12 -6.56
N TRP A 140 -0.75 12.28 -7.42
CA TRP A 140 -0.71 13.28 -8.49
C TRP A 140 -1.55 12.89 -9.71
N ILE A 141 -2.03 11.63 -9.81
CA ILE A 141 -2.94 11.16 -10.87
C ILE A 141 -4.14 12.09 -11.02
N HIS A 142 -4.53 12.34 -12.28
CA HIS A 142 -5.67 13.20 -12.57
C HIS A 142 -6.95 12.70 -11.88
N GLY A 143 -7.65 13.60 -11.22
CA GLY A 143 -8.91 13.28 -10.55
C GLY A 143 -8.80 12.74 -9.12
N TRP A 144 -7.60 12.47 -8.57
CA TRP A 144 -7.45 11.90 -7.24
C TRP A 144 -8.14 12.73 -6.14
N LEU A 145 -7.81 14.01 -5.98
CA LEU A 145 -8.43 14.84 -4.92
C LEU A 145 -9.95 15.01 -5.08
N PRO A 146 -10.49 15.27 -6.28
CA PRO A 146 -11.94 15.24 -6.49
C PRO A 146 -12.59 13.91 -6.14
N TYR A 147 -11.91 12.78 -6.40
CA TYR A 147 -12.36 11.45 -6.00
C TYR A 147 -12.35 11.29 -4.48
N ALA A 148 -11.23 11.56 -3.83
CA ALA A 148 -11.03 11.39 -2.39
C ALA A 148 -12.01 12.24 -1.55
N ARG A 149 -12.41 13.41 -2.04
CA ARG A 149 -13.44 14.26 -1.39
C ARG A 149 -14.85 13.66 -1.39
N LYS A 150 -15.12 12.74 -2.30
CA LYS A 150 -16.44 12.10 -2.48
C LYS A 150 -16.51 10.69 -1.89
N HIS A 151 -15.37 10.09 -1.62
CA HIS A 151 -15.27 8.70 -1.17
C HIS A 151 -14.43 8.66 0.11
N VAL A 152 -15.07 8.32 1.22
CA VAL A 152 -14.39 8.16 2.51
C VAL A 152 -13.61 6.84 2.54
N THR A 153 -12.49 6.83 3.24
CA THR A 153 -11.79 5.57 3.53
C THR A 153 -12.60 4.73 4.52
N LEU A 154 -12.60 3.42 4.30
CA LEU A 154 -13.20 2.43 5.22
C LEU A 154 -12.13 1.76 6.10
N ALA A 155 -10.85 2.07 5.89
CA ALA A 155 -9.77 1.64 6.76
C ALA A 155 -9.75 2.47 8.06
N ASP A 156 -9.36 1.85 9.17
CA ASP A 156 -9.25 2.52 10.46
C ASP A 156 -8.06 3.47 10.57
N GLN A 157 -7.01 3.22 9.77
CA GLN A 157 -5.75 3.97 9.84
C GLN A 157 -5.09 4.08 8.46
N ILE A 158 -4.42 5.22 8.23
CA ILE A 158 -3.65 5.44 7.00
C ILE A 158 -2.29 6.09 7.33
N TYR A 159 -1.22 5.46 6.86
CA TYR A 159 0.11 6.06 6.84
C TYR A 159 0.43 6.53 5.43
N LEU A 160 0.94 7.75 5.34
CA LEU A 160 1.43 8.38 4.12
C LEU A 160 2.88 8.78 4.30
N SER A 161 3.72 8.58 3.29
CA SER A 161 5.03 9.22 3.24
C SER A 161 5.34 9.77 1.85
N LEU A 162 6.31 10.70 1.78
CA LEU A 162 6.79 11.27 0.53
C LEU A 162 8.25 11.69 0.69
N GLY A 163 9.08 11.46 -0.31
CA GLY A 163 10.44 12.00 -0.33
C GLY A 163 10.44 13.52 -0.55
N GLU A 164 11.26 14.24 0.22
CA GLU A 164 11.36 15.72 0.20
C GLU A 164 11.64 16.31 -1.20
N GLN A 165 12.26 15.52 -2.08
CA GLN A 165 12.61 15.96 -3.42
C GLN A 165 11.57 15.59 -4.49
N GLU A 166 10.54 14.82 -4.15
CA GLU A 166 9.57 14.31 -5.13
C GLU A 166 8.67 15.41 -5.72
N GLU A 167 8.37 16.44 -4.96
CA GLU A 167 7.60 17.59 -5.44
C GLU A 167 8.44 18.62 -6.22
N HIS A 168 9.78 18.47 -6.23
CA HIS A 168 10.71 19.40 -6.89
C HIS A 168 11.17 18.92 -8.29
N VAL A 169 10.41 18.01 -8.90
CA VAL A 169 10.70 17.50 -10.24
C VAL A 169 10.24 18.46 -11.35
N LYS A 170 10.86 18.35 -12.53
CA LYS A 170 10.53 19.22 -13.69
C LYS A 170 9.13 18.97 -14.25
N ASN A 171 8.62 17.74 -14.16
CA ASN A 171 7.29 17.41 -14.63
C ASN A 171 6.23 17.98 -13.68
N GLN A 172 5.53 19.00 -14.15
CA GLN A 172 4.54 19.73 -13.35
C GLN A 172 3.33 18.89 -12.91
N ALA A 173 2.99 17.82 -13.63
CA ALA A 173 1.94 16.90 -13.20
C ALA A 173 2.39 16.11 -11.97
N ILE A 174 3.60 15.56 -12.01
CA ILE A 174 4.20 14.80 -10.90
C ILE A 174 4.50 15.72 -9.71
N ALA A 175 5.01 16.93 -9.95
CA ALA A 175 5.35 17.90 -8.90
C ALA A 175 4.18 18.23 -7.95
N ARG A 176 2.92 18.05 -8.41
CA ARG A 176 1.73 18.23 -7.57
C ARG A 176 1.57 17.17 -6.48
N VAL A 177 2.42 16.14 -6.45
CA VAL A 177 2.31 15.05 -5.48
C VAL A 177 2.32 15.57 -4.05
N GLY A 178 3.21 16.53 -3.71
CA GLY A 178 3.33 17.11 -2.38
C GLY A 178 2.06 17.85 -1.95
N ASP A 179 1.56 18.76 -2.80
CA ASP A 179 0.33 19.51 -2.52
C ASP A 179 -0.90 18.61 -2.41
N ASN A 180 -1.01 17.64 -3.31
CA ASN A 180 -2.11 16.67 -3.28
C ASN A 180 -2.04 15.81 -2.01
N LEU A 181 -0.86 15.38 -1.60
CA LEU A 181 -0.70 14.57 -0.41
C LEU A 181 -1.02 15.35 0.87
N ARG A 182 -0.59 16.61 0.98
CA ARG A 182 -0.98 17.49 2.10
C ARG A 182 -2.49 17.69 2.15
N ALA A 183 -3.12 17.98 1.01
CA ALA A 183 -4.56 18.17 0.93
C ALA A 183 -5.33 16.88 1.27
N TYR A 184 -4.83 15.71 0.82
CA TYR A 184 -5.44 14.43 1.14
C TYR A 184 -5.27 14.08 2.63
N HIS A 185 -4.10 14.37 3.22
CA HIS A 185 -3.88 14.17 4.65
C HIS A 185 -4.86 14.97 5.51
N VAL A 186 -5.16 16.22 5.13
CA VAL A 186 -6.20 17.03 5.82
C VAL A 186 -7.56 16.35 5.74
N LEU A 187 -7.95 15.83 4.58
CA LEU A 187 -9.20 15.07 4.43
C LEU A 187 -9.24 13.83 5.33
N LEU A 188 -8.12 13.11 5.43
CA LEU A 188 -8.00 11.95 6.31
C LEU A 188 -8.10 12.32 7.79
N GLN A 189 -7.52 13.44 8.21
CA GLN A 189 -7.65 13.94 9.58
C GLN A 189 -9.10 14.28 9.94
N GLU A 190 -9.87 14.82 9.00
CA GLU A 190 -11.31 15.07 9.17
C GLU A 190 -12.11 13.77 9.26
N GLN A 191 -11.74 12.73 8.52
CA GLN A 191 -12.42 11.44 8.48
C GLN A 191 -12.08 10.53 9.67
N LEU A 192 -10.79 10.42 10.00
CA LEU A 192 -10.25 9.43 10.94
C LEU A 192 -9.83 10.02 12.30
N GLY A 193 -9.57 11.32 12.35
CA GLY A 193 -8.91 11.98 13.48
C GLY A 193 -7.38 11.95 13.37
N LEU A 194 -6.72 12.82 14.13
CA LEU A 194 -5.27 13.05 14.05
C LEU A 194 -4.42 11.82 14.37
N GLU A 195 -4.88 10.99 15.30
CA GLU A 195 -4.14 9.82 15.80
C GLU A 195 -4.17 8.61 14.84
N ARG A 196 -5.03 8.66 13.81
CA ARG A 196 -5.26 7.56 12.89
C ARG A 196 -4.71 7.76 11.50
N CYS A 197 -4.10 8.91 11.26
CA CYS A 197 -3.41 9.18 10.00
C CYS A 197 -2.08 9.88 10.25
N ALA A 198 -1.07 9.46 9.49
CA ALA A 198 0.26 10.05 9.53
C ALA A 198 0.66 10.53 8.14
N LEU A 199 1.42 11.64 8.10
CA LEU A 199 2.14 12.09 6.90
C LEU A 199 3.60 12.35 7.29
N VAL A 200 4.51 11.58 6.71
CA VAL A 200 5.94 11.64 7.00
C VAL A 200 6.71 12.09 5.75
N TRP A 201 7.60 13.06 5.93
CA TRP A 201 8.55 13.47 4.90
C TRP A 201 9.84 12.71 5.07
N GLU A 202 10.28 12.04 4.01
CA GLU A 202 11.46 11.18 3.98
C GLU A 202 12.58 11.86 3.19
N GLN A 203 13.84 11.55 3.51
CA GLN A 203 14.96 12.08 2.73
C GLN A 203 14.97 11.53 1.29
N GLY A 204 15.38 12.36 0.34
CA GLY A 204 15.65 11.95 -1.03
C GLY A 204 14.47 12.06 -1.99
N ASN A 205 14.62 11.40 -3.13
CA ASN A 205 13.66 11.41 -4.23
C ASN A 205 12.83 10.12 -4.27
N HIS A 206 12.02 9.96 -5.32
CA HIS A 206 11.12 8.80 -5.51
C HIS A 206 11.82 7.43 -5.56
N PHE A 207 13.12 7.38 -5.80
CA PHE A 207 13.89 6.14 -5.93
C PHE A 207 14.84 5.92 -4.75
N THR A 208 14.69 6.69 -3.68
CA THR A 208 15.56 6.60 -2.51
C THR A 208 14.89 5.78 -1.42
N ASP A 209 15.50 4.65 -1.03
CA ASP A 209 15.10 3.80 0.10
C ASP A 209 13.63 3.33 0.04
N ASN A 210 13.20 2.82 -1.10
CA ASN A 210 11.81 2.40 -1.34
C ASN A 210 11.36 1.34 -0.33
N GLU A 211 12.16 0.30 -0.13
CA GLU A 211 11.90 -0.79 0.80
C GLU A 211 11.86 -0.30 2.25
N GLY A 212 12.80 0.57 2.63
CA GLY A 212 12.85 1.14 3.97
C GLY A 212 11.65 2.05 4.27
N ARG A 213 11.20 2.85 3.31
CA ARG A 213 9.99 3.67 3.45
C ARG A 213 8.74 2.82 3.64
N LEU A 214 8.60 1.75 2.85
CA LEU A 214 7.46 0.86 2.96
C LEU A 214 7.52 0.04 4.25
N ALA A 215 8.70 -0.39 4.67
CA ALA A 215 8.90 -1.05 5.96
C ALA A 215 8.49 -0.16 7.15
N ARG A 216 8.84 1.14 7.13
CA ARG A 216 8.41 2.10 8.16
C ARG A 216 6.89 2.31 8.14
N ALA A 217 6.29 2.35 6.96
CA ALA A 217 4.83 2.47 6.80
C ALA A 217 4.10 1.27 7.42
N PHE A 218 4.54 0.05 7.09
CA PHE A 218 3.98 -1.17 7.69
C PHE A 218 4.18 -1.19 9.21
N ALA A 219 5.39 -0.90 9.69
CA ALA A 219 5.69 -0.91 11.13
C ALA A 219 4.80 0.07 11.89
N TRP A 220 4.57 1.29 11.37
CA TRP A 220 3.66 2.25 11.98
C TRP A 220 2.22 1.73 12.03
N CYS A 221 1.70 1.16 10.94
CA CYS A 221 0.37 0.57 10.90
C CYS A 221 0.21 -0.55 11.93
N MET A 222 1.20 -1.44 12.08
CA MET A 222 1.17 -2.54 13.04
C MET A 222 1.16 -2.04 14.50
N ILE A 223 2.02 -1.09 14.85
CA ILE A 223 2.15 -0.58 16.24
C ILE A 223 0.91 0.19 16.66
N SER A 224 0.40 1.05 15.79
CA SER A 224 -0.79 1.87 16.07
C SER A 224 -2.06 1.02 16.27
N THR A 225 -2.11 -0.18 15.70
CA THR A 225 -3.21 -1.15 15.90
C THR A 225 -3.05 -1.96 17.17
N GLY A 226 -1.82 -2.35 17.53
CA GLY A 226 -1.53 -3.12 18.74
C GLY A 226 -1.83 -2.38 20.05
N THR A 227 -1.78 -1.05 20.04
CA THR A 227 -2.10 -0.22 21.22
C THR A 227 -3.59 -0.21 21.59
N ARG A 228 -4.46 -0.76 20.75
CA ARG A 228 -5.92 -0.80 20.97
C ARG A 228 -6.48 -2.16 21.35
N ALA A 229 -5.67 -3.21 21.30
CA ALA A 229 -6.06 -4.56 21.67
C ALA A 229 -5.80 -4.89 23.16
N LEU A 230 -5.39 -3.89 23.96
CA LEU A 230 -5.23 -3.95 25.43
C LEU A 230 -6.21 -3.00 26.10
#